data_5fc03ce89e1547535891e00bb768c564
#
_entry.id   5fc03ce89e1547535891e00bb768c564
#
_cell.length_a   1.000
_cell.length_b   1.000
_cell.length_c   1.000
_cell.angle_alpha   90.00
_cell.angle_beta   90.00
_cell.angle_gamma   90.00
#
_symmetry.space_group_name_H-M   'P 1'
#
loop_
_entity.id
_entity.type
_entity.pdbx_description
1 polymer ?
#
loop_
_entity_poly.entity_id
_entity_poly.type
_entity_poly.pdbx_seq_one_letter_code
_entity_poly.pdbx_strand_id
1 'polypeptide(L)'
;SGLMTLKQAIHVIMGANAGTTVTAWLLSLAGLDGSSLFIQLLKPSSFTPVLALVGIVLIMAGKERQKDTGSILLGFAVLMYGMEAMSGAVSPLRTSESFRSLLLLFSNPILGVLAGAVFTAIIQSSSASVGVLQALASTGAITMASAIPIIMGQNIGTCVTAMLSSIGANTNAKRAAVVHLSFNIIGTAVMLVVFCAVRAMLQPAFLSLPATAATIAVAHSLFNIVCTAILMPASGLLERLSIALVPDKTAHEADGPMLDERLLATPAI
;
A
#
# COMPACT_ATOMS: atom_id res chain seq x y z
N SER A 1 13.89 -0.71 -17.14
CA SER A 1 15.26 -0.19 -17.08
C SER A 1 16.33 -1.24 -17.48
N GLY A 2 16.00 -2.55 -17.53
CA GLY A 2 16.97 -3.61 -17.83
C GLY A 2 17.94 -3.97 -16.69
N LEU A 3 17.80 -3.34 -15.52
CA LEU A 3 18.68 -3.55 -14.36
C LEU A 3 18.42 -4.88 -13.63
N MET A 4 17.25 -5.49 -13.81
CA MET A 4 16.89 -6.77 -13.18
C MET A 4 16.02 -7.62 -14.07
N THR A 5 16.07 -8.92 -13.88
CA THR A 5 15.20 -9.88 -14.57
C THR A 5 13.78 -9.80 -14.02
N LEU A 6 12.78 -10.29 -14.78
CA LEU A 6 11.39 -10.36 -14.31
C LEU A 6 11.28 -11.16 -13.00
N LYS A 7 11.99 -12.28 -12.90
CA LYS A 7 12.03 -13.13 -11.70
C LYS A 7 12.54 -12.36 -10.48
N GLN A 8 13.59 -11.56 -10.62
CA GLN A 8 14.09 -10.71 -9.54
C GLN A 8 13.07 -9.63 -9.17
N ALA A 9 12.42 -9.01 -10.17
CA ALA A 9 11.39 -8.00 -9.94
C ALA A 9 10.20 -8.55 -9.14
N ILE A 10 9.79 -9.81 -9.39
CA ILE A 10 8.72 -10.48 -8.62
C ILE A 10 9.04 -10.50 -7.12
N HIS A 11 10.25 -10.94 -6.74
CA HIS A 11 10.65 -11.00 -5.33
C HIS A 11 10.76 -9.61 -4.69
N VAL A 12 11.23 -8.61 -5.45
CA VAL A 12 11.26 -7.21 -4.99
C VAL A 12 9.84 -6.68 -4.75
N ILE A 13 8.89 -6.96 -5.65
CA ILE A 13 7.49 -6.56 -5.51
C ILE A 13 6.87 -7.18 -4.24
N MET A 14 7.08 -8.48 -4.03
CA MET A 14 6.60 -9.18 -2.83
C MET A 14 7.19 -8.57 -1.55
N GLY A 15 8.51 -8.31 -1.55
CA GLY A 15 9.19 -7.65 -0.44
C GLY A 15 8.69 -6.23 -0.19
N ALA A 16 8.43 -5.46 -1.25
CA ALA A 16 7.88 -4.11 -1.14
C ALA A 16 6.48 -4.11 -0.50
N ASN A 17 5.60 -5.07 -0.87
CA ASN A 17 4.29 -5.22 -0.22
C ASN A 17 4.43 -5.48 1.29
N ALA A 18 5.33 -6.39 1.68
CA ALA A 18 5.60 -6.62 3.10
C ALA A 18 6.19 -5.37 3.77
N GLY A 19 7.12 -4.67 3.10
CA GLY A 19 7.75 -3.43 3.61
C GLY A 19 6.78 -2.27 3.84
N THR A 20 5.72 -2.17 3.05
CA THR A 20 4.68 -1.13 3.20
C THR A 20 4.01 -1.19 4.60
N THR A 21 4.01 -2.36 5.25
CA THR A 21 3.44 -2.52 6.58
C THR A 21 4.15 -1.70 7.66
N VAL A 22 5.44 -1.41 7.47
CA VAL A 22 6.20 -0.54 8.39
C VAL A 22 5.56 0.83 8.51
N THR A 23 5.07 1.39 7.39
CA THR A 23 4.37 2.69 7.42
C THR A 23 3.08 2.62 8.25
N ALA A 24 2.32 1.52 8.17
CA ALA A 24 1.12 1.35 8.99
C ALA A 24 1.44 1.35 10.50
N TRP A 25 2.57 0.77 10.90
CA TRP A 25 3.05 0.81 12.27
C TRP A 25 3.49 2.21 12.70
N LEU A 26 4.22 2.93 11.85
CA LEU A 26 4.59 4.33 12.14
C LEU A 26 3.35 5.21 12.31
N LEU A 27 2.36 5.07 11.42
CA LEU A 27 1.11 5.81 11.53
C LEU A 27 0.30 5.42 12.77
N SER A 28 0.39 4.16 13.23
CA SER A 28 -0.32 3.70 14.43
C SER A 28 0.15 4.39 15.72
N LEU A 29 1.34 4.99 15.72
CA LEU A 29 1.82 5.79 16.85
C LEU A 29 0.93 7.00 17.13
N ALA A 30 0.26 7.53 16.11
CA ALA A 30 -0.70 8.63 16.29
C ALA A 30 -1.93 8.23 17.12
N GLY A 31 -2.26 6.94 17.16
CA GLY A 31 -3.37 6.39 17.94
C GLY A 31 -3.00 5.95 19.35
N LEU A 32 -1.83 6.31 19.87
CA LEU A 32 -1.43 5.98 21.24
C LEU A 32 -2.25 6.81 22.25
N ASP A 33 -3.04 6.13 23.06
CA ASP A 33 -3.80 6.72 24.16
C ASP A 33 -3.32 6.19 25.50
N GLY A 34 -3.08 7.11 26.44
CA GLY A 34 -2.68 6.78 27.79
C GLY A 34 -2.40 8.02 28.63
N SER A 35 -2.62 7.89 29.94
CA SER A 35 -2.41 8.96 30.92
C SER A 35 -0.99 8.97 31.53
N SER A 36 -0.19 7.93 31.29
CA SER A 36 1.16 7.89 31.84
C SER A 36 2.07 8.90 31.11
N LEU A 37 2.97 9.53 31.85
CA LEU A 37 3.92 10.52 31.32
C LEU A 37 4.77 9.93 30.19
N PHE A 38 5.11 8.64 30.29
CA PHE A 38 5.87 7.93 29.24
C PHE A 38 5.07 7.83 27.93
N ILE A 39 3.77 7.48 28.00
CA ILE A 39 2.92 7.41 26.80
C ILE A 39 2.68 8.81 26.24
N GLN A 40 2.51 9.82 27.07
CA GLN A 40 2.37 11.22 26.62
C GLN A 40 3.61 11.71 25.88
N LEU A 41 4.81 11.35 26.33
CA LEU A 41 6.07 11.68 25.64
C LEU A 41 6.22 10.92 24.31
N LEU A 42 5.67 9.71 24.21
CA LEU A 42 5.68 8.91 22.97
C LEU A 42 4.59 9.34 21.98
N LYS A 43 3.62 10.16 22.38
CA LYS A 43 2.62 10.69 21.44
C LYS A 43 3.30 11.58 20.40
N PRO A 44 3.01 11.37 19.11
CA PRO A 44 3.58 12.19 18.05
C PRO A 44 3.38 13.69 18.25
N SER A 45 2.21 14.11 18.75
CA SER A 45 1.91 15.51 19.05
C SER A 45 2.91 16.17 20.00
N SER A 46 3.55 15.39 20.88
CA SER A 46 4.51 15.92 21.86
C SER A 46 5.91 16.16 21.27
N PHE A 47 6.38 15.28 20.41
CA PHE A 47 7.77 15.35 19.92
C PHE A 47 7.90 15.81 18.45
N THR A 48 6.86 15.71 17.63
CA THR A 48 6.89 16.14 16.22
C THR A 48 7.25 17.62 16.02
N PRO A 49 6.80 18.58 16.85
CA PRO A 49 7.24 19.96 16.67
C PRO A 49 8.76 20.13 16.87
N VAL A 50 9.33 19.38 17.83
CA VAL A 50 10.77 19.38 18.07
C VAL A 50 11.52 18.74 16.90
N LEU A 51 11.02 17.61 16.37
CA LEU A 51 11.61 16.99 15.19
C LEU A 51 11.52 17.90 13.97
N ALA A 52 10.41 18.61 13.78
CA ALA A 52 10.27 19.58 12.69
C ALA A 52 11.30 20.71 12.81
N LEU A 53 11.46 21.29 14.02
CA LEU A 53 12.44 22.34 14.28
C LEU A 53 13.86 21.85 14.01
N VAL A 54 14.24 20.69 14.56
CA VAL A 54 15.56 20.09 14.33
C VAL A 54 15.77 19.79 12.85
N GLY A 55 14.74 19.25 12.18
CA GLY A 55 14.76 18.97 10.75
C GLY A 55 15.05 20.22 9.90
N ILE A 56 14.32 21.31 10.17
CA ILE A 56 14.53 22.59 9.47
C ILE A 56 15.95 23.14 9.72
N VAL A 57 16.41 23.13 10.95
CA VAL A 57 17.77 23.61 11.29
C VAL A 57 18.84 22.79 10.54
N LEU A 58 18.70 21.47 10.50
CA LEU A 58 19.62 20.60 9.77
C LEU A 58 19.60 20.83 8.26
N ILE A 59 18.42 21.12 7.68
CA ILE A 59 18.30 21.45 6.25
C ILE A 59 18.99 22.78 5.94
N MET A 60 18.79 23.79 6.80
CA MET A 60 19.31 25.14 6.55
C MET A 60 20.80 25.31 6.85
N ALA A 61 21.28 24.72 7.94
CA ALA A 61 22.63 24.94 8.45
C ALA A 61 23.55 23.71 8.37
N GLY A 62 23.00 22.54 8.01
CA GLY A 62 23.73 21.27 7.99
C GLY A 62 24.55 21.03 6.73
N LYS A 63 25.51 20.12 6.84
CA LYS A 63 26.25 19.54 5.71
C LYS A 63 25.33 18.55 4.97
N GLU A 64 25.73 18.10 3.76
CA GLU A 64 24.90 17.23 2.88
C GLU A 64 24.19 16.09 3.61
N ARG A 65 24.89 15.23 4.35
CA ARG A 65 24.28 14.14 5.13
C ARG A 65 23.31 14.62 6.23
N GLN A 66 23.58 15.78 6.79
CA GLN A 66 22.72 16.37 7.82
C GLN A 66 21.42 16.92 7.21
N LYS A 67 21.48 17.43 5.98
CA LYS A 67 20.28 17.85 5.22
C LYS A 67 19.38 16.67 4.92
N ASP A 68 19.95 15.51 4.53
CA ASP A 68 19.18 14.29 4.32
C ASP A 68 18.48 13.86 5.62
N THR A 69 19.20 13.83 6.74
CA THR A 69 18.62 13.54 8.06
C THR A 69 17.53 14.56 8.41
N GLY A 70 17.78 15.84 8.16
CA GLY A 70 16.80 16.91 8.37
C GLY A 70 15.53 16.70 7.56
N SER A 71 15.66 16.30 6.29
CA SER A 71 14.53 16.00 5.41
C SER A 71 13.71 14.80 5.91
N ILE A 72 14.37 13.77 6.42
CA ILE A 72 13.69 12.60 7.02
C ILE A 72 12.91 13.02 8.27
N LEU A 73 13.53 13.78 9.17
CA LEU A 73 12.89 14.24 10.41
C LEU A 73 11.68 15.16 10.11
N LEU A 74 11.84 16.09 9.19
CA LEU A 74 10.77 16.98 8.77
C LEU A 74 9.64 16.24 8.08
N GLY A 75 9.96 15.31 7.17
CA GLY A 75 8.97 14.46 6.50
C GLY A 75 8.16 13.61 7.49
N PHE A 76 8.83 13.02 8.49
CA PHE A 76 8.16 12.28 9.56
C PHE A 76 7.25 13.19 10.40
N ALA A 77 7.71 14.40 10.74
CA ALA A 77 6.88 15.36 11.48
C ALA A 77 5.63 15.77 10.70
N VAL A 78 5.75 16.05 9.40
CA VAL A 78 4.63 16.38 8.50
C VAL A 78 3.66 15.21 8.40
N LEU A 79 4.16 13.97 8.29
CA LEU A 79 3.34 12.77 8.25
C LEU A 79 2.50 12.62 9.52
N MET A 80 3.10 12.76 10.70
CA MET A 80 2.40 12.63 11.97
C MET A 80 1.39 13.76 12.19
N TYR A 81 1.74 14.99 11.83
CA TYR A 81 0.81 16.13 11.87
C TYR A 81 -0.40 15.89 10.93
N GLY A 82 -0.15 15.36 9.73
CA GLY A 82 -1.21 14.98 8.79
C GLY A 82 -2.16 13.92 9.36
N MET A 83 -1.63 12.92 10.09
CA MET A 83 -2.45 11.90 10.77
C MET A 83 -3.34 12.52 11.87
N GLU A 84 -2.79 13.44 12.67
CA GLU A 84 -3.56 14.14 13.70
C GLU A 84 -4.66 15.01 13.08
N ALA A 85 -4.33 15.75 12.01
CA ALA A 85 -5.29 16.55 11.28
C ALA A 85 -6.42 15.71 10.66
N MET A 86 -6.09 14.56 10.06
CA MET A 86 -7.09 13.61 9.55
C MET A 86 -7.99 13.07 10.65
N SER A 87 -7.42 12.66 11.78
CA SER A 87 -8.19 12.15 12.93
C SER A 87 -9.12 13.21 13.48
N GLY A 88 -8.67 14.46 13.56
CA GLY A 88 -9.50 15.61 13.95
C GLY A 88 -10.64 15.85 12.96
N ALA A 89 -10.35 15.81 11.66
CA ALA A 89 -11.34 16.05 10.61
C ALA A 89 -12.46 14.99 10.57
N VAL A 90 -12.15 13.73 10.90
CA VAL A 90 -13.16 12.64 10.93
C VAL A 90 -13.86 12.50 12.29
N SER A 91 -13.38 13.18 13.33
CA SER A 91 -13.97 13.10 14.68
C SER A 91 -15.48 13.38 14.73
N PRO A 92 -16.04 14.37 13.99
CA PRO A 92 -17.48 14.61 13.97
C PRO A 92 -18.31 13.43 13.42
N LEU A 93 -17.70 12.57 12.60
CA LEU A 93 -18.38 11.40 12.04
C LEU A 93 -18.73 10.36 13.10
N ARG A 94 -18.10 10.40 14.25
CA ARG A 94 -18.34 9.51 15.39
C ARG A 94 -19.81 9.47 15.82
N THR A 95 -20.50 10.61 15.75
CA THR A 95 -21.91 10.77 16.16
C THR A 95 -22.89 10.73 15.00
N SER A 96 -22.41 10.61 13.76
CA SER A 96 -23.26 10.60 12.57
C SER A 96 -23.88 9.21 12.35
N GLU A 97 -25.21 9.12 12.44
CA GLU A 97 -25.94 7.89 12.14
C GLU A 97 -25.84 7.49 10.67
N SER A 98 -25.86 8.47 9.76
CA SER A 98 -25.70 8.22 8.33
C SER A 98 -24.34 7.61 8.03
N PHE A 99 -23.28 8.06 8.71
CA PHE A 99 -21.94 7.49 8.57
C PHE A 99 -21.89 6.06 9.12
N ARG A 100 -22.50 5.79 10.28
CA ARG A 100 -22.60 4.44 10.85
C ARG A 100 -23.34 3.48 9.93
N SER A 101 -24.48 3.91 9.37
CA SER A 101 -25.25 3.08 8.44
C SER A 101 -24.48 2.77 7.16
N LEU A 102 -23.70 3.73 6.64
CA LEU A 102 -22.77 3.50 5.52
C LEU A 102 -21.72 2.45 5.88
N LEU A 103 -21.13 2.53 7.07
CA LEU A 103 -20.12 1.56 7.51
C LEU A 103 -20.67 0.15 7.69
N LEU A 104 -21.97 0.00 8.00
CA LEU A 104 -22.62 -1.30 8.08
C LEU A 104 -22.65 -2.02 6.73
N LEU A 105 -22.65 -1.31 5.59
CA LEU A 105 -22.54 -1.91 4.27
C LEU A 105 -21.22 -2.67 4.10
N PHE A 106 -20.14 -2.17 4.72
CA PHE A 106 -18.83 -2.80 4.67
C PHE A 106 -18.67 -3.99 5.63
N SER A 107 -19.72 -4.34 6.39
CA SER A 107 -19.78 -5.64 7.09
C SER A 107 -19.91 -6.81 6.10
N ASN A 108 -20.33 -6.55 4.86
CA ASN A 108 -20.18 -7.49 3.76
C ASN A 108 -18.72 -7.48 3.30
N PRO A 109 -18.00 -8.61 3.41
CA PRO A 109 -16.56 -8.64 3.10
C PRO A 109 -16.25 -8.25 1.65
N ILE A 110 -17.10 -8.60 0.70
CA ILE A 110 -16.90 -8.26 -0.72
C ILE A 110 -17.01 -6.74 -0.92
N LEU A 111 -18.01 -6.11 -0.31
CA LEU A 111 -18.16 -4.66 -0.37
C LEU A 111 -17.01 -3.94 0.34
N GLY A 112 -16.49 -4.50 1.44
CA GLY A 112 -15.30 -3.99 2.12
C GLY A 112 -14.07 -4.02 1.22
N VAL A 113 -13.82 -5.14 0.53
CA VAL A 113 -12.72 -5.27 -0.45
C VAL A 113 -12.87 -4.25 -1.58
N LEU A 114 -14.06 -4.15 -2.16
CA LEU A 114 -14.31 -3.20 -3.25
C LEU A 114 -14.11 -1.75 -2.80
N ALA A 115 -14.62 -1.38 -1.63
CA ALA A 115 -14.44 -0.05 -1.06
C ALA A 115 -12.96 0.29 -0.86
N GLY A 116 -12.18 -0.62 -0.25
CA GLY A 116 -10.75 -0.45 -0.06
C GLY A 116 -9.98 -0.33 -1.37
N ALA A 117 -10.33 -1.16 -2.37
CA ALA A 117 -9.70 -1.15 -3.68
C ALA A 117 -9.97 0.17 -4.43
N VAL A 118 -11.23 0.59 -4.53
CA VAL A 118 -11.62 1.82 -5.22
C VAL A 118 -11.02 3.04 -4.54
N PHE A 119 -11.12 3.11 -3.20
CA PHE A 119 -10.59 4.23 -2.45
C PHE A 119 -9.07 4.40 -2.63
N THR A 120 -8.32 3.30 -2.53
CA THR A 120 -6.86 3.34 -2.72
C THR A 120 -6.48 3.60 -4.18
N ALA A 121 -7.24 3.09 -5.14
CA ALA A 121 -7.04 3.37 -6.55
C ALA A 121 -7.20 4.87 -6.89
N ILE A 122 -8.15 5.56 -6.23
CA ILE A 122 -8.36 7.00 -6.39
C ILE A 122 -7.21 7.78 -5.75
N ILE A 123 -6.85 7.46 -4.50
CA ILE A 123 -5.78 8.16 -3.76
C ILE A 123 -4.39 7.83 -4.33
N GLN A 124 -4.20 6.64 -4.92
CA GLN A 124 -2.93 6.15 -5.46
C GLN A 124 -1.79 6.07 -4.41
N SER A 125 -2.14 6.02 -3.14
CA SER A 125 -1.20 5.90 -2.03
C SER A 125 -1.75 4.92 -0.98
N SER A 126 -1.12 3.77 -0.84
CA SER A 126 -1.51 2.76 0.16
C SER A 126 -1.30 3.29 1.58
N SER A 127 -0.20 4.00 1.82
CA SER A 127 0.08 4.58 3.14
C SER A 127 -0.97 5.61 3.54
N ALA A 128 -1.36 6.50 2.62
CA ALA A 128 -2.42 7.46 2.87
C ALA A 128 -3.78 6.76 3.10
N SER A 129 -4.09 5.73 2.30
CA SER A 129 -5.32 4.96 2.42
C SER A 129 -5.42 4.24 3.78
N VAL A 130 -4.34 3.58 4.22
CA VAL A 130 -4.26 2.96 5.55
C VAL A 130 -4.36 4.01 6.64
N GLY A 131 -3.71 5.16 6.50
CA GLY A 131 -3.79 6.27 7.42
C GLY A 131 -5.22 6.79 7.59
N VAL A 132 -5.96 6.96 6.50
CA VAL A 132 -7.38 7.34 6.56
C VAL A 132 -8.21 6.28 7.28
N LEU A 133 -7.98 4.99 7.01
CA LEU A 133 -8.68 3.91 7.72
C LEU A 133 -8.36 3.93 9.23
N GLN A 134 -7.11 4.17 9.61
CA GLN A 134 -6.71 4.31 11.02
C GLN A 134 -7.34 5.55 11.67
N ALA A 135 -7.39 6.67 10.95
CA ALA A 135 -8.08 7.87 11.44
C ALA A 135 -9.58 7.63 11.64
N LEU A 136 -10.25 6.97 10.68
CA LEU A 136 -11.65 6.58 10.81
C LEU A 136 -11.87 5.58 11.96
N ALA A 137 -10.94 4.67 12.19
CA ALA A 137 -11.01 3.72 13.31
C ALA A 137 -10.98 4.43 14.66
N SER A 138 -10.33 5.60 14.78
CA SER A 138 -10.34 6.41 16.00
C SER A 138 -11.73 6.89 16.42
N THR A 139 -12.69 6.90 15.49
CA THR A 139 -14.11 7.18 15.80
C THR A 139 -14.80 6.07 16.60
N GLY A 140 -14.21 4.86 16.64
CA GLY A 140 -14.81 3.67 17.24
C GLY A 140 -15.96 3.06 16.43
N ALA A 141 -16.28 3.60 15.25
CA ALA A 141 -17.40 3.15 14.43
C ALA A 141 -17.05 1.97 13.50
N ILE A 142 -15.74 1.73 13.24
CA ILE A 142 -15.26 0.64 12.39
C ILE A 142 -14.90 -0.57 13.25
N THR A 143 -15.50 -1.73 12.95
CA THR A 143 -15.15 -3.00 13.60
C THR A 143 -14.01 -3.70 12.85
N MET A 144 -13.32 -4.64 13.49
CA MET A 144 -12.32 -5.48 12.82
C MET A 144 -12.93 -6.32 11.68
N ALA A 145 -14.21 -6.70 11.79
CA ALA A 145 -14.92 -7.42 10.74
C ALA A 145 -15.03 -6.61 9.43
N SER A 146 -15.11 -5.28 9.52
CA SER A 146 -15.13 -4.39 8.35
C SER A 146 -13.73 -3.96 7.94
N ALA A 147 -12.84 -3.69 8.90
CA ALA A 147 -11.49 -3.21 8.62
C ALA A 147 -10.63 -4.22 7.83
N ILE A 148 -10.70 -5.51 8.18
CA ILE A 148 -9.87 -6.55 7.53
C ILE A 148 -10.16 -6.65 6.02
N PRO A 149 -11.42 -6.77 5.54
CA PRO A 149 -11.71 -6.77 4.11
C PRO A 149 -11.32 -5.46 3.40
N ILE A 150 -11.50 -4.31 4.06
CA ILE A 150 -11.07 -3.02 3.50
C ILE A 150 -9.55 -3.02 3.28
N ILE A 151 -8.75 -3.50 4.24
CA ILE A 151 -7.28 -3.62 4.12
C ILE A 151 -6.91 -4.52 2.93
N MET A 152 -7.59 -5.66 2.77
CA MET A 152 -7.36 -6.55 1.62
C MET A 152 -7.59 -5.80 0.30
N GLY A 153 -8.67 -5.03 0.21
CA GLY A 153 -8.99 -4.21 -0.95
C GLY A 153 -7.95 -3.11 -1.20
N GLN A 154 -7.47 -2.44 -0.15
CA GLN A 154 -6.45 -1.39 -0.27
C GLN A 154 -5.17 -1.92 -0.96
N ASN A 155 -4.80 -3.16 -0.71
CA ASN A 155 -3.65 -3.78 -1.38
C ASN A 155 -3.89 -3.98 -2.89
N ILE A 156 -5.12 -4.33 -3.32
CA ILE A 156 -5.46 -4.38 -4.74
C ILE A 156 -5.41 -2.98 -5.35
N GLY A 157 -5.99 -1.98 -4.68
CA GLY A 157 -6.03 -0.60 -5.15
C GLY A 157 -4.64 0.02 -5.37
N THR A 158 -3.65 -0.39 -4.57
CA THR A 158 -2.24 0.02 -4.70
C THR A 158 -1.66 -0.32 -6.09
N CYS A 159 -2.15 -1.40 -6.72
CA CYS A 159 -1.62 -1.86 -8.01
C CYS A 159 -1.94 -0.89 -9.16
N VAL A 160 -2.95 -0.02 -9.00
CA VAL A 160 -3.36 0.93 -10.04
C VAL A 160 -2.22 1.86 -10.42
N THR A 161 -1.41 2.31 -9.47
CA THR A 161 -0.21 3.13 -9.73
C THR A 161 0.79 2.42 -10.64
N ALA A 162 1.09 1.15 -10.36
CA ALA A 162 1.98 0.35 -11.18
C ALA A 162 1.40 0.09 -12.58
N MET A 163 0.09 -0.17 -12.66
CA MET A 163 -0.62 -0.35 -13.93
C MET A 163 -0.57 0.92 -14.79
N LEU A 164 -0.88 2.08 -14.21
CA LEU A 164 -0.82 3.36 -14.91
C LEU A 164 0.61 3.68 -15.38
N SER A 165 1.61 3.46 -14.52
CA SER A 165 3.02 3.69 -14.85
C SER A 165 3.54 2.73 -15.93
N SER A 166 2.86 1.60 -16.16
CA SER A 166 3.23 0.65 -17.20
C SER A 166 2.71 1.00 -18.59
N ILE A 167 1.81 2.00 -18.70
CA ILE A 167 1.28 2.49 -19.98
C ILE A 167 2.43 3.12 -20.77
N GLY A 168 2.65 2.63 -22.00
CA GLY A 168 3.78 3.08 -22.82
C GLY A 168 5.15 2.49 -22.46
N ALA A 169 5.26 1.74 -21.36
CA ALA A 169 6.51 1.09 -20.96
C ALA A 169 6.79 -0.19 -21.76
N ASN A 170 8.01 -0.71 -21.63
CA ASN A 170 8.42 -1.97 -22.26
C ASN A 170 7.65 -3.18 -21.69
N THR A 171 7.73 -4.31 -22.42
CA THR A 171 7.01 -5.56 -22.09
C THR A 171 7.29 -6.04 -20.66
N ASN A 172 8.55 -5.98 -20.21
CA ASN A 172 8.90 -6.43 -18.87
C ASN A 172 8.33 -5.53 -17.76
N ALA A 173 8.24 -4.22 -17.98
CA ALA A 173 7.58 -3.31 -17.04
C ALA A 173 6.06 -3.59 -16.92
N LYS A 174 5.41 -3.88 -18.07
CA LYS A 174 4.00 -4.31 -18.08
C LYS A 174 3.80 -5.64 -17.37
N ARG A 175 4.69 -6.62 -17.60
CA ARG A 175 4.68 -7.91 -16.87
C ARG A 175 4.85 -7.71 -15.36
N ALA A 176 5.75 -6.83 -14.94
CA ALA A 176 5.93 -6.52 -13.52
C ALA A 176 4.65 -5.90 -12.90
N ALA A 177 3.97 -4.99 -13.60
CA ALA A 177 2.70 -4.43 -13.14
C ALA A 177 1.60 -5.50 -13.04
N VAL A 178 1.51 -6.41 -14.01
CA VAL A 178 0.58 -7.54 -14.00
C VAL A 178 0.90 -8.51 -12.85
N VAL A 179 2.17 -8.79 -12.58
CA VAL A 179 2.59 -9.60 -11.41
C VAL A 179 2.10 -8.95 -10.12
N HIS A 180 2.32 -7.64 -9.96
CA HIS A 180 1.88 -6.91 -8.76
C HIS A 180 0.35 -7.02 -8.56
N LEU A 181 -0.41 -6.81 -9.62
CA LEU A 181 -1.87 -6.94 -9.61
C LEU A 181 -2.30 -8.39 -9.30
N SER A 182 -1.73 -9.37 -9.98
CA SER A 182 -2.06 -10.78 -9.80
C SER A 182 -1.72 -11.27 -8.39
N PHE A 183 -0.58 -10.87 -7.83
CA PHE A 183 -0.19 -11.17 -6.46
C PHE A 183 -1.25 -10.67 -5.47
N ASN A 184 -1.69 -9.43 -5.58
CA ASN A 184 -2.66 -8.84 -4.66
C ASN A 184 -4.08 -9.42 -4.87
N ILE A 185 -4.50 -9.69 -6.11
CA ILE A 185 -5.81 -10.31 -6.38
C ILE A 185 -5.85 -11.75 -5.84
N ILE A 186 -4.84 -12.56 -6.14
CA ILE A 186 -4.79 -13.97 -5.68
C ILE A 186 -4.67 -13.99 -4.16
N GLY A 187 -3.78 -13.18 -3.58
CA GLY A 187 -3.63 -13.06 -2.14
C GLY A 187 -4.94 -12.65 -1.45
N THR A 188 -5.62 -11.65 -2.00
CA THR A 188 -6.93 -11.21 -1.47
C THR A 188 -7.99 -12.31 -1.61
N ALA A 189 -8.07 -12.99 -2.75
CA ALA A 189 -9.05 -14.07 -2.95
C ALA A 189 -8.85 -15.20 -1.94
N VAL A 190 -7.62 -15.67 -1.75
CA VAL A 190 -7.28 -16.72 -0.77
C VAL A 190 -7.60 -16.25 0.65
N MET A 191 -7.13 -15.06 1.04
CA MET A 191 -7.34 -14.57 2.39
C MET A 191 -8.80 -14.22 2.68
N LEU A 192 -9.56 -13.78 1.68
CA LEU A 192 -11.00 -13.52 1.81
C LEU A 192 -11.78 -14.81 2.06
N VAL A 193 -11.44 -15.89 1.36
CA VAL A 193 -12.04 -17.22 1.59
C VAL A 193 -11.72 -17.70 3.02
N VAL A 194 -10.45 -17.59 3.45
CA VAL A 194 -10.05 -17.93 4.82
C VAL A 194 -10.78 -17.07 5.84
N PHE A 195 -10.86 -15.76 5.63
CA PHE A 195 -11.58 -14.84 6.50
C PHE A 195 -13.07 -15.21 6.63
N CYS A 196 -13.74 -15.46 5.51
CA CYS A 196 -15.14 -15.85 5.51
C CYS A 196 -15.37 -17.20 6.21
N ALA A 197 -14.48 -18.17 5.99
CA ALA A 197 -14.56 -19.48 6.67
C ALA A 197 -14.34 -19.33 8.19
N VAL A 198 -13.32 -18.60 8.63
CA VAL A 198 -13.06 -18.34 10.05
C VAL A 198 -14.25 -17.60 10.69
N ARG A 199 -14.80 -16.58 10.00
CA ARG A 199 -15.95 -15.83 10.49
C ARG A 199 -17.19 -16.72 10.62
N ALA A 200 -17.44 -17.62 9.66
CA ALA A 200 -18.61 -18.49 9.66
C ALA A 200 -18.51 -19.64 10.68
N MET A 201 -17.33 -20.25 10.83
CA MET A 201 -17.13 -21.44 11.63
C MET A 201 -16.76 -21.13 13.08
N LEU A 202 -15.91 -20.12 13.33
CA LEU A 202 -15.34 -19.83 14.65
C LEU A 202 -15.98 -18.60 15.31
N GLN A 203 -16.58 -17.69 14.55
CA GLN A 203 -17.19 -16.44 15.03
C GLN A 203 -16.34 -15.73 16.09
N PRO A 204 -15.06 -15.46 15.82
CA PRO A 204 -14.16 -14.97 16.86
C PRO A 204 -14.59 -13.60 17.36
N ALA A 205 -14.68 -13.46 18.70
CA ALA A 205 -15.20 -12.26 19.34
C ALA A 205 -14.45 -10.98 18.96
N PHE A 206 -13.14 -11.07 18.64
CA PHE A 206 -12.36 -9.90 18.26
C PHE A 206 -12.88 -9.21 16.97
N LEU A 207 -13.60 -9.91 16.09
CA LEU A 207 -14.17 -9.30 14.88
C LEU A 207 -15.24 -8.25 15.19
N SER A 208 -15.91 -8.38 16.32
CA SER A 208 -16.93 -7.42 16.78
C SER A 208 -16.34 -6.22 17.53
N LEU A 209 -15.05 -6.28 17.90
CA LEU A 209 -14.39 -5.19 18.59
C LEU A 209 -14.13 -4.02 17.63
N PRO A 210 -14.15 -2.77 18.16
CA PRO A 210 -13.70 -1.62 17.39
C PRO A 210 -12.26 -1.80 16.91
N ALA A 211 -12.01 -1.46 15.66
CA ALA A 211 -10.66 -1.41 15.12
C ALA A 211 -9.91 -0.23 15.74
N THR A 212 -8.61 -0.42 15.95
CA THR A 212 -7.69 0.64 16.37
C THR A 212 -6.57 0.80 15.35
N ALA A 213 -5.83 1.89 15.39
CA ALA A 213 -4.69 2.08 14.51
C ALA A 213 -3.69 0.92 14.60
N ALA A 214 -3.43 0.42 15.81
CA ALA A 214 -2.54 -0.72 16.03
C ALA A 214 -3.10 -2.04 15.47
N THR A 215 -4.40 -2.34 15.69
CA THR A 215 -5.00 -3.58 15.16
C THR A 215 -5.11 -3.57 13.64
N ILE A 216 -5.25 -2.39 13.02
CA ILE A 216 -5.16 -2.21 11.56
C ILE A 216 -3.75 -2.50 11.07
N ALA A 217 -2.72 -1.99 11.77
CA ALA A 217 -1.32 -2.27 11.43
C ALA A 217 -0.99 -3.77 11.53
N VAL A 218 -1.47 -4.46 12.58
CA VAL A 218 -1.35 -5.92 12.73
C VAL A 218 -2.04 -6.65 11.59
N ALA A 219 -3.29 -6.31 11.27
CA ALA A 219 -4.04 -6.97 10.19
C ALA A 219 -3.38 -6.75 8.82
N HIS A 220 -2.89 -5.53 8.55
CA HIS A 220 -2.16 -5.18 7.34
C HIS A 220 -0.85 -5.99 7.23
N SER A 221 -0.09 -6.09 8.32
CA SER A 221 1.15 -6.88 8.37
C SER A 221 0.87 -8.37 8.16
N LEU A 222 -0.12 -8.92 8.89
CA LEU A 222 -0.48 -10.33 8.78
C LEU A 222 -0.89 -10.67 7.34
N PHE A 223 -1.75 -9.87 6.72
CA PHE A 223 -2.16 -10.05 5.34
C PHE A 223 -0.96 -10.08 4.38
N ASN A 224 -0.09 -9.07 4.42
CA ASN A 224 1.03 -8.98 3.48
C ASN A 224 2.08 -10.07 3.70
N ILE A 225 2.40 -10.39 4.96
CA ILE A 225 3.38 -11.44 5.29
C ILE A 225 2.84 -12.82 4.88
N VAL A 226 1.58 -13.13 5.19
CA VAL A 226 0.97 -14.42 4.84
C VAL A 226 0.84 -14.55 3.32
N CYS A 227 0.37 -13.52 2.61
CA CYS A 227 0.30 -13.53 1.14
C CYS A 227 1.70 -13.74 0.52
N THR A 228 2.72 -13.06 1.05
CA THR A 228 4.10 -13.24 0.60
C THR A 228 4.58 -14.67 0.87
N ALA A 229 4.36 -15.20 2.06
CA ALA A 229 4.78 -16.56 2.41
C ALA A 229 4.11 -17.64 1.54
N ILE A 230 2.83 -17.49 1.22
CA ILE A 230 2.07 -18.42 0.36
C ILE A 230 2.49 -18.30 -1.11
N LEU A 231 2.66 -17.08 -1.61
CA LEU A 231 2.88 -16.85 -3.04
C LEU A 231 4.35 -16.80 -3.44
N MET A 232 5.29 -16.68 -2.50
CA MET A 232 6.73 -16.71 -2.81
C MET A 232 7.16 -18.04 -3.42
N PRO A 233 6.79 -19.22 -2.90
CA PRO A 233 7.07 -20.50 -3.56
C PRO A 233 6.41 -20.63 -4.94
N ALA A 234 5.27 -19.96 -5.14
CA ALA A 234 4.51 -19.92 -6.39
C ALA A 234 4.93 -18.79 -7.34
N SER A 235 6.06 -18.12 -7.10
CA SER A 235 6.54 -16.99 -7.93
C SER A 235 6.67 -17.33 -9.41
N GLY A 236 7.06 -18.57 -9.74
CA GLY A 236 7.10 -19.06 -11.11
C GLY A 236 5.73 -19.15 -11.81
N LEU A 237 4.64 -19.35 -11.04
CA LEU A 237 3.29 -19.29 -11.58
C LEU A 237 2.90 -17.84 -11.92
N LEU A 238 3.24 -16.89 -11.07
CA LEU A 238 3.01 -15.45 -11.33
C LEU A 238 3.80 -14.97 -12.55
N GLU A 239 5.03 -15.46 -12.72
CA GLU A 239 5.85 -15.18 -13.89
C GLU A 239 5.17 -15.69 -15.17
N ARG A 240 4.78 -16.96 -15.20
CA ARG A 240 4.06 -17.56 -16.33
C ARG A 240 2.75 -16.84 -16.65
N LEU A 241 1.98 -16.51 -15.64
CA LEU A 241 0.72 -15.75 -15.78
C LEU A 241 1.00 -14.39 -16.43
N SER A 242 2.02 -13.68 -15.98
CA SER A 242 2.34 -12.36 -16.51
C SER A 242 2.83 -12.42 -17.98
N ILE A 243 3.58 -13.47 -18.35
CA ILE A 243 4.01 -13.72 -19.73
C ILE A 243 2.80 -14.04 -20.62
N ALA A 244 1.88 -14.86 -20.13
CA ALA A 244 0.65 -15.21 -20.86
C ALA A 244 -0.25 -14.00 -21.11
N LEU A 245 -0.39 -13.12 -20.10
CA LEU A 245 -1.22 -11.91 -20.20
C LEU A 245 -0.55 -10.78 -20.99
N VAL A 246 0.78 -10.75 -20.99
CA VAL A 246 1.58 -9.75 -21.74
C VAL A 246 2.63 -10.49 -22.58
N PRO A 247 2.22 -11.05 -23.73
CA PRO A 247 3.15 -11.73 -24.63
C PRO A 247 4.18 -10.75 -25.20
N ASP A 248 5.32 -11.28 -25.64
CA ASP A 248 6.26 -10.48 -26.40
C ASP A 248 5.56 -10.03 -27.71
N LYS A 249 5.73 -8.79 -28.09
CA LYS A 249 5.37 -8.39 -29.43
C LYS A 249 6.21 -9.26 -30.36
N THR A 250 5.56 -10.11 -31.13
CA THR A 250 6.24 -10.88 -32.17
C THR A 250 7.05 -9.90 -33.00
N ALA A 251 8.33 -10.24 -33.21
CA ALA A 251 9.29 -9.46 -34.01
C ALA A 251 8.93 -9.45 -35.48
N HIS A 252 7.66 -9.32 -35.84
CA HIS A 252 7.19 -9.27 -37.24
C HIS A 252 7.22 -7.85 -37.84
N GLU A 253 7.66 -6.84 -37.08
CA GLU A 253 7.84 -5.49 -37.63
C GLU A 253 9.32 -5.04 -37.71
N ALA A 254 10.28 -5.89 -37.31
CA ALA A 254 11.70 -5.54 -37.32
C ALA A 254 12.53 -6.24 -38.40
N ASP A 255 11.96 -7.14 -39.22
CA ASP A 255 12.62 -7.83 -40.33
C ASP A 255 12.32 -7.22 -41.73
N GLY A 256 11.89 -5.98 -41.77
CA GLY A 256 12.15 -5.17 -42.94
C GLY A 256 13.67 -4.92 -43.02
N PRO A 257 14.32 -5.07 -44.17
CA PRO A 257 15.71 -4.71 -44.28
C PRO A 257 15.86 -3.27 -43.84
N MET A 258 16.50 -3.04 -42.66
CA MET A 258 16.92 -1.70 -42.25
C MET A 258 17.99 -1.28 -43.26
N LEU A 259 17.57 -0.72 -44.37
CA LEU A 259 18.42 0.03 -45.24
C LEU A 259 18.95 1.22 -44.40
N ASP A 260 20.21 1.08 -43.98
CA ASP A 260 20.92 2.18 -43.36
C ASP A 260 20.94 3.32 -44.39
N GLU A 261 20.25 4.44 -44.15
CA GLU A 261 20.23 5.60 -45.02
C GLU A 261 21.64 6.09 -45.36
N ARG A 262 22.64 5.77 -44.50
CA ARG A 262 24.04 6.05 -44.74
C ARG A 262 24.63 5.20 -45.90
N LEU A 263 24.08 4.00 -46.13
CA LEU A 263 24.50 3.13 -47.28
C LEU A 263 23.85 3.58 -48.58
N LEU A 264 22.74 4.34 -48.54
CA LEU A 264 22.12 4.93 -49.73
C LEU A 264 22.89 6.18 -50.22
N ALA A 265 23.70 6.80 -49.37
CA ALA A 265 24.49 7.99 -49.69
C ALA A 265 25.87 7.64 -50.31
N THR A 266 26.28 6.38 -50.30
CA THR A 266 27.52 5.89 -50.94
C THR A 266 27.18 4.89 -52.02
N PRO A 267 27.04 5.30 -53.31
CA PRO A 267 26.91 4.35 -54.39
C PRO A 267 28.18 3.47 -54.44
N ALA A 268 27.96 2.15 -54.41
CA ALA A 268 29.04 1.21 -54.57
C ALA A 268 29.76 1.51 -55.90
N ILE A 269 31.08 1.81 -55.83
CA ILE A 269 31.98 1.87 -56.96
C ILE A 269 32.28 0.46 -57.44
#